data_b55817f3f30dd492c536343147e48019
#
_entry.id   b55817f3f30dd492c536343147e48019
#
_cell.length_a   1.000
_cell.length_b   1.000
_cell.length_c   1.000
_cell.angle_alpha   90.00
_cell.angle_beta   90.00
_cell.angle_gamma   90.00
#
_symmetry.space_group_name_H-M   'P 1'
#
loop_
_entity.id
_entity.type
_entity.pdbx_description
1 polymer ?
#
loop_
_entity_poly.entity_id
_entity_poly.type
_entity_poly.pdbx_seq_one_letter_code
_entity_poly.pdbx_strand_id
1 'polypeptide(L)'
;AVNCREGKSKMEDFCRREGIEYEICGKVIVAVNEKELPVLEMIYQRGRTNGVNCEMISHEQLREIEPHVAGIKAIHVPEAGIIDYMQVCERLAERVREVEGNSIVCSEKVTGVRQIGHRVVVQTNQSEYEGQIMVNCAGLYSDKITSMTQVPDAKIIPFRGEYYLV
;
A
#
# COMPACT_ATOMS: atom_id res chain seq x y z
N ALA A 1 2.68 -11.64 1.81
CA ALA A 1 1.56 -11.95 2.72
C ALA A 1 1.87 -11.58 4.17
N VAL A 2 2.99 -12.03 4.76
CA VAL A 2 3.35 -11.76 6.16
C VAL A 2 3.40 -10.26 6.43
N ASN A 3 4.14 -9.49 5.65
CA ASN A 3 4.28 -8.04 5.81
C ASN A 3 2.94 -7.28 5.75
N CYS A 4 1.98 -7.73 4.92
CA CYS A 4 0.67 -7.08 4.84
C CYS A 4 -0.16 -7.32 6.11
N ARG A 5 -0.12 -8.53 6.68
CA ARG A 5 -0.85 -8.86 7.90
C ARG A 5 -0.28 -8.12 9.12
N GLU A 6 1.04 -8.17 9.28
CA GLU A 6 1.71 -7.42 10.34
C GLU A 6 1.54 -5.91 10.14
N GLY A 7 1.63 -5.45 8.91
CA GLY A 7 1.43 -4.05 8.56
C GLY A 7 0.02 -3.54 8.90
N LYS A 8 -1.02 -4.35 8.67
CA LYS A 8 -2.40 -4.03 9.06
C LYS A 8 -2.50 -3.78 10.57
N SER A 9 -2.06 -4.73 11.38
CA SER A 9 -2.10 -4.60 12.84
C SER A 9 -1.31 -3.38 13.33
N LYS A 10 -0.10 -3.16 12.79
CA LYS A 10 0.73 -1.99 13.12
C LYS A 10 0.08 -0.67 12.71
N MET A 11 -0.65 -0.65 11.59
CA MET A 11 -1.38 0.52 11.12
C MET A 11 -2.56 0.84 12.04
N GLU A 12 -3.35 -0.14 12.43
CA GLU A 12 -4.43 0.03 13.39
C GLU A 12 -3.92 0.55 14.74
N ASP A 13 -2.80 -0.02 15.23
CA ASP A 13 -2.16 0.44 16.46
C ASP A 13 -1.63 1.88 16.33
N PHE A 14 -1.06 2.22 15.19
CA PHE A 14 -0.60 3.57 14.90
C PHE A 14 -1.77 4.56 14.91
N CYS A 15 -2.84 4.26 14.17
CA CYS A 15 -4.02 5.12 14.11
C CYS A 15 -4.63 5.35 15.49
N ARG A 16 -4.74 4.29 16.28
CA ARG A 16 -5.25 4.35 17.66
C ARG A 16 -4.40 5.24 18.56
N ARG A 17 -3.08 5.14 18.45
CA ARG A 17 -2.15 5.96 19.24
C ARG A 17 -2.12 7.43 18.82
N GLU A 18 -2.25 7.67 17.53
CA GLU A 18 -2.12 9.01 16.96
C GLU A 18 -3.47 9.73 16.79
N GLY A 19 -4.58 9.07 17.15
CA GLY A 19 -5.92 9.66 17.05
C GLY A 19 -6.42 9.81 15.59
N ILE A 20 -5.94 8.95 14.69
CA ILE A 20 -6.36 8.92 13.29
C ILE A 20 -7.60 8.03 13.17
N GLU A 21 -8.64 8.54 12.55
CA GLU A 21 -9.87 7.77 12.31
C GLU A 21 -9.63 6.66 11.29
N TYR A 22 -10.15 5.49 11.60
CA TYR A 22 -10.19 4.34 10.69
C TYR A 22 -11.43 3.49 10.98
N GLU A 23 -11.90 2.77 10.00
CA GLU A 23 -13.07 1.91 10.12
C GLU A 23 -12.77 0.51 9.56
N ILE A 24 -13.14 -0.53 10.30
CA ILE A 24 -13.12 -1.91 9.83
C ILE A 24 -14.51 -2.24 9.28
N CYS A 25 -14.75 -1.82 8.06
CA CYS A 25 -16.04 -1.96 7.38
C CYS A 25 -16.19 -3.26 6.58
N GLY A 26 -15.10 -4.05 6.45
CA GLY A 26 -15.07 -5.21 5.57
C GLY A 26 -14.92 -4.83 4.09
N LYS A 27 -14.90 -5.82 3.22
CA LYS A 27 -15.02 -5.66 1.77
C LYS A 27 -15.56 -6.92 1.13
N VAL A 28 -16.14 -6.79 -0.06
CA VAL A 28 -16.51 -7.89 -0.94
C VAL A 28 -15.71 -7.87 -2.23
N ILE A 29 -15.34 -9.05 -2.74
CA ILE A 29 -14.74 -9.24 -4.06
C ILE A 29 -15.75 -10.05 -4.85
N VAL A 30 -16.28 -9.50 -5.91
CA VAL A 30 -17.49 -9.99 -6.58
C VAL A 30 -17.17 -10.57 -7.96
N ALA A 31 -17.74 -11.74 -8.28
CA ALA A 31 -17.86 -12.24 -9.63
C ALA A 31 -19.24 -11.87 -10.19
N VAL A 32 -19.26 -11.15 -11.29
CA VAL A 32 -20.51 -10.69 -11.92
C VAL A 32 -21.05 -11.66 -12.96
N ASN A 33 -20.24 -12.63 -13.39
CA ASN A 33 -20.61 -13.66 -14.37
C ASN A 33 -19.82 -14.95 -14.14
N GLU A 34 -20.27 -16.04 -14.78
CA GLU A 34 -19.66 -17.38 -14.61
C GLU A 34 -18.18 -17.47 -15.05
N LYS A 35 -17.73 -16.63 -16.00
CA LYS A 35 -16.35 -16.65 -16.47
C LYS A 35 -15.37 -16.15 -15.38
N GLU A 36 -15.87 -15.40 -14.43
CA GLU A 36 -15.07 -14.85 -13.32
C GLU A 36 -14.97 -15.81 -12.12
N LEU A 37 -15.85 -16.82 -12.03
CA LEU A 37 -15.86 -17.76 -10.91
C LEU A 37 -14.51 -18.49 -10.70
N PRO A 38 -13.81 -18.98 -11.74
CA PRO A 38 -12.50 -19.61 -11.53
C PRO A 38 -11.45 -18.65 -10.96
N VAL A 39 -11.50 -17.37 -11.35
CA VAL A 39 -10.60 -16.35 -10.83
C VAL A 39 -10.96 -16.01 -9.38
N LEU A 40 -12.24 -15.90 -9.07
CA LEU A 40 -12.72 -15.69 -7.70
C LEU A 40 -12.26 -16.83 -6.78
N GLU A 41 -12.40 -18.08 -7.21
CA GLU A 41 -11.95 -19.26 -6.44
C GLU A 41 -10.41 -19.23 -6.22
N MET A 42 -9.63 -18.88 -7.24
CA MET A 42 -8.17 -18.74 -7.13
C MET A 42 -7.79 -17.65 -6.09
N ILE A 43 -8.51 -16.52 -6.09
CA ILE A 43 -8.31 -15.43 -5.12
C ILE A 43 -8.64 -15.91 -3.71
N TYR A 44 -9.76 -16.63 -3.55
CA TYR A 44 -10.17 -17.21 -2.28
C TYR A 44 -9.12 -18.15 -1.70
N GLN A 45 -8.66 -19.12 -2.49
CA GLN A 45 -7.63 -20.08 -2.06
C GLN A 45 -6.31 -19.37 -1.69
N ARG A 46 -5.92 -18.36 -2.44
CA ARG A 46 -4.75 -17.54 -2.12
C ARG A 46 -4.94 -16.76 -0.81
N GLY A 47 -6.12 -16.21 -0.59
CA GLY A 47 -6.47 -15.53 0.66
C GLY A 47 -6.32 -16.47 1.85
N ARG A 48 -6.92 -17.65 1.77
CA ARG A 48 -6.85 -18.70 2.81
C ARG A 48 -5.41 -19.14 3.08
N THR A 49 -4.63 -19.42 2.03
CA THR A 49 -3.22 -19.81 2.15
C THR A 49 -2.38 -18.72 2.82
N ASN A 50 -2.70 -17.46 2.56
CA ASN A 50 -2.04 -16.30 3.18
C ASN A 50 -2.56 -15.99 4.59
N GLY A 51 -3.54 -16.75 5.10
CA GLY A 51 -4.13 -16.60 6.42
C GLY A 51 -5.03 -15.37 6.56
N VAL A 52 -5.63 -14.91 5.45
CA VAL A 52 -6.66 -13.87 5.47
C VAL A 52 -7.97 -14.49 5.94
N ASN A 53 -8.64 -13.84 6.88
CA ASN A 53 -9.99 -14.23 7.26
C ASN A 53 -10.95 -13.82 6.14
N CYS A 54 -11.35 -14.79 5.33
CA CYS A 54 -12.26 -14.57 4.21
C CYS A 54 -13.19 -15.79 4.03
N GLU A 55 -14.37 -15.55 3.52
CA GLU A 55 -15.36 -16.57 3.23
C GLU A 55 -15.99 -16.37 1.84
N MET A 56 -16.35 -17.48 1.22
CA MET A 56 -17.12 -17.46 -0.02
C MET A 56 -18.59 -17.32 0.33
N ILE A 57 -19.26 -16.32 -0.26
CA ILE A 57 -20.65 -16.01 0.01
C ILE A 57 -21.51 -16.12 -1.26
N SER A 58 -22.80 -16.44 -1.06
CA SER A 58 -23.79 -16.52 -2.13
C SER A 58 -24.25 -15.13 -2.60
N HIS A 59 -25.04 -15.10 -3.69
CA HIS A 59 -25.68 -13.89 -4.16
C HIS A 59 -26.61 -13.25 -3.10
N GLU A 60 -27.37 -14.08 -2.37
CA GLU A 60 -28.29 -13.63 -1.32
C GLU A 60 -27.52 -12.96 -0.17
N GLN A 61 -26.47 -13.62 0.31
CA GLN A 61 -25.61 -13.09 1.37
C GLN A 61 -24.88 -11.81 0.92
N LEU A 62 -24.44 -11.75 -0.35
CA LEU A 62 -23.84 -10.55 -0.93
C LEU A 62 -24.81 -9.36 -0.85
N ARG A 63 -26.09 -9.57 -1.18
CA ARG A 63 -27.09 -8.52 -1.14
C ARG A 63 -27.48 -8.06 0.28
N GLU A 64 -27.28 -8.89 1.28
CA GLU A 64 -27.44 -8.49 2.69
C GLU A 64 -26.32 -7.53 3.13
N ILE A 65 -25.10 -7.71 2.60
CA ILE A 65 -23.93 -6.87 2.92
C ILE A 65 -23.91 -5.61 2.06
N GLU A 66 -24.13 -5.78 0.74
CA GLU A 66 -24.05 -4.72 -0.26
C GLU A 66 -25.29 -4.76 -1.17
N PRO A 67 -26.39 -4.13 -0.80
CA PRO A 67 -27.69 -4.25 -1.50
C PRO A 67 -27.65 -3.81 -2.97
N HIS A 68 -26.76 -2.90 -3.32
CA HIS A 68 -26.66 -2.31 -4.66
C HIS A 68 -25.65 -3.02 -5.57
N VAL A 69 -24.90 -3.98 -5.06
CA VAL A 69 -23.89 -4.71 -5.85
C VAL A 69 -24.55 -5.87 -6.59
N ALA A 70 -24.36 -5.89 -7.92
CA ALA A 70 -24.77 -7.00 -8.76
C ALA A 70 -23.64 -8.02 -8.88
N GLY A 71 -23.90 -9.27 -8.44
CA GLY A 71 -22.93 -10.35 -8.55
C GLY A 71 -23.58 -11.70 -8.32
N ILE A 72 -23.01 -12.77 -8.88
CA ILE A 72 -23.50 -14.14 -8.72
C ILE A 72 -22.86 -14.88 -7.54
N LYS A 73 -21.67 -14.42 -7.13
CA LYS A 73 -20.92 -14.98 -6.01
C LYS A 73 -19.85 -13.97 -5.56
N ALA A 74 -19.47 -14.00 -4.29
CA ALA A 74 -18.44 -13.10 -3.79
C ALA A 74 -17.55 -13.75 -2.73
N ILE A 75 -16.42 -13.09 -2.44
CA ILE A 75 -15.61 -13.32 -1.25
C ILE A 75 -15.87 -12.17 -0.30
N HIS A 76 -16.27 -12.45 0.92
CA HIS A 76 -16.34 -11.47 2.00
C HIS A 76 -15.07 -11.52 2.83
N VAL A 77 -14.48 -10.33 3.11
CA VAL A 77 -13.29 -10.15 3.94
C VAL A 77 -13.65 -9.17 5.07
N PRO A 78 -14.16 -9.67 6.20
CA PRO A 78 -14.69 -8.81 7.27
C PRO A 78 -13.62 -7.95 7.95
N GLU A 79 -12.36 -8.36 7.90
CA GLU A 79 -11.25 -7.64 8.52
C GLU A 79 -10.66 -6.49 7.68
N ALA A 80 -11.16 -6.26 6.47
CA ALA A 80 -10.73 -5.13 5.66
C ALA A 80 -11.27 -3.82 6.25
N GLY A 81 -10.56 -2.72 6.02
CA GLY A 81 -10.96 -1.41 6.51
C GLY A 81 -10.50 -0.29 5.62
N ILE A 82 -10.95 0.90 5.96
CA ILE A 82 -10.59 2.17 5.33
C ILE A 82 -9.89 3.07 6.32
N ILE A 83 -9.03 3.94 5.81
CA ILE A 83 -8.24 4.88 6.60
C ILE A 83 -7.95 6.12 5.76
N ASP A 84 -7.85 7.26 6.39
CA ASP A 84 -7.32 8.47 5.77
C ASP A 84 -5.78 8.42 5.71
N TYR A 85 -5.26 7.98 4.57
CA TYR A 85 -3.81 7.93 4.35
C TYR A 85 -3.14 9.30 4.34
N MET A 86 -3.87 10.40 4.09
CA MET A 86 -3.32 11.74 4.14
C MET A 86 -2.97 12.08 5.59
N GLN A 87 -3.90 11.87 6.53
CA GLN A 87 -3.64 12.05 7.96
C GLN A 87 -2.49 11.16 8.45
N VAL A 88 -2.43 9.90 7.99
CA VAL A 88 -1.30 9.00 8.33
C VAL A 88 0.03 9.60 7.88
N CYS A 89 0.12 10.09 6.63
CA CYS A 89 1.34 10.69 6.09
C CYS A 89 1.73 11.97 6.84
N GLU A 90 0.76 12.83 7.14
CA GLU A 90 0.98 14.06 7.91
C GLU A 90 1.53 13.73 9.29
N ARG A 91 0.91 12.79 9.98
CA ARG A 91 1.34 12.39 11.31
C ARG A 91 2.73 11.75 11.33
N LEU A 92 3.04 10.91 10.34
CA LEU A 92 4.39 10.37 10.18
C LEU A 92 5.42 11.46 9.90
N ALA A 93 5.06 12.45 9.08
CA ALA A 93 5.93 13.60 8.80
C ALA A 93 6.19 14.45 10.06
N GLU A 94 5.19 14.65 10.91
CA GLU A 94 5.35 15.32 12.19
C GLU A 94 6.34 14.53 13.09
N ARG A 95 6.16 13.21 13.20
CA ARG A 95 7.07 12.35 13.98
C ARG A 95 8.52 12.42 13.49
N VAL A 96 8.74 12.52 12.19
CA VAL A 96 10.09 12.72 11.64
C VAL A 96 10.67 14.06 12.09
N ARG A 97 9.88 15.14 12.05
CA ARG A 97 10.31 16.49 12.43
C ARG A 97 10.52 16.69 13.93
N GLU A 98 9.85 15.90 14.78
CA GLU A 98 10.01 15.92 16.24
C GLU A 98 11.43 15.49 16.68
N VAL A 99 12.16 14.76 15.85
CA VAL A 99 13.52 14.33 16.14
C VAL A 99 14.51 15.38 15.66
N GLU A 100 15.29 15.94 16.55
CA GLU A 100 16.29 16.97 16.24
C GLU A 100 17.28 16.48 15.16
N GLY A 101 17.57 17.31 14.18
CA GLY A 101 18.46 17.00 13.07
C GLY A 101 17.79 16.29 11.90
N ASN A 102 16.55 15.82 12.05
CA ASN A 102 15.80 15.26 10.94
C ASN A 102 15.12 16.36 10.11
N SER A 103 15.00 16.12 8.80
CA SER A 103 14.28 17.01 7.89
C SER A 103 13.49 16.24 6.85
N ILE A 104 12.43 16.87 6.36
CA ILE A 104 11.66 16.42 5.19
C ILE A 104 11.77 17.52 4.15
N VAL A 105 12.34 17.19 3.00
CA VAL A 105 12.48 18.10 1.87
C VAL A 105 11.50 17.70 0.79
N CYS A 106 10.64 18.62 0.41
CA CYS A 106 9.63 18.44 -0.64
C CYS A 106 10.01 19.26 -1.89
N SER A 107 9.34 18.94 -3.01
CA SER A 107 9.53 19.66 -4.29
C SER A 107 10.95 19.53 -4.89
N GLU A 108 11.70 18.52 -4.46
CA GLU A 108 12.98 18.16 -5.04
C GLU A 108 12.91 16.82 -5.75
N LYS A 109 13.40 16.78 -6.97
CA LYS A 109 13.48 15.57 -7.78
C LYS A 109 14.90 14.99 -7.73
N VAL A 110 15.02 13.73 -7.33
CA VAL A 110 16.29 13.00 -7.41
C VAL A 110 16.69 12.85 -8.89
N THR A 111 17.89 13.29 -9.23
CA THR A 111 18.46 13.27 -10.57
C THR A 111 19.68 12.37 -10.70
N GLY A 112 20.30 12.00 -9.58
CA GLY A 112 21.45 11.10 -9.54
C GLY A 112 21.68 10.52 -8.15
N VAL A 113 22.29 9.33 -8.14
CA VAL A 113 22.77 8.69 -6.91
C VAL A 113 24.16 8.14 -7.21
N ARG A 114 25.12 8.42 -6.35
CA ARG A 114 26.48 7.90 -6.47
C ARG A 114 27.03 7.45 -5.12
N GLN A 115 27.87 6.45 -5.15
CA GLN A 115 28.60 6.00 -3.98
C GLN A 115 30.03 6.58 -4.00
N ILE A 116 30.45 7.15 -2.89
CA ILE A 116 31.80 7.68 -2.70
C ILE A 116 32.38 7.06 -1.44
N GLY A 117 33.25 6.06 -1.61
CA GLY A 117 33.73 5.27 -0.49
C GLY A 117 32.62 4.56 0.27
N HIS A 118 32.44 4.89 1.54
CA HIS A 118 31.39 4.34 2.39
C HIS A 118 30.14 5.24 2.50
N ARG A 119 30.06 6.28 1.69
CA ARG A 119 28.95 7.24 1.71
C ARG A 119 28.14 7.18 0.43
N VAL A 120 26.86 7.52 0.53
CA VAL A 120 25.97 7.70 -0.59
C VAL A 120 25.67 9.17 -0.75
N VAL A 121 25.77 9.66 -1.97
CA VAL A 121 25.43 11.04 -2.35
C VAL A 121 24.22 10.99 -3.25
N VAL A 122 23.15 11.66 -2.83
CA VAL A 122 21.90 11.81 -3.58
C VAL A 122 21.85 13.22 -4.14
N GLN A 123 21.86 13.33 -5.46
CA GLN A 123 21.74 14.59 -6.17
C GLN A 123 20.28 14.84 -6.55
N THR A 124 19.81 16.06 -6.33
CA THR A 124 18.49 16.52 -6.76
C THR A 124 18.62 17.62 -7.81
N ASN A 125 17.50 18.13 -8.29
CA ASN A 125 17.47 19.29 -9.16
C ASN A 125 17.79 20.62 -8.44
N GLN A 126 17.95 20.63 -7.11
CA GLN A 126 18.19 21.83 -6.32
C GLN A 126 19.39 21.69 -5.38
N SER A 127 19.66 20.48 -4.86
CA SER A 127 20.61 20.27 -3.77
C SER A 127 21.34 18.93 -3.92
N GLU A 128 22.30 18.71 -3.03
CA GLU A 128 23.00 17.45 -2.88
C GLU A 128 22.98 17.04 -1.40
N TYR A 129 22.67 15.77 -1.14
CA TYR A 129 22.56 15.19 0.21
C TYR A 129 23.54 14.03 0.35
N GLU A 130 24.27 14.01 1.46
CA GLU A 130 25.24 12.96 1.74
C GLU A 130 24.80 12.18 2.99
N GLY A 131 24.88 10.84 2.93
CA GLY A 131 24.53 9.95 4.02
C GLY A 131 25.37 8.67 4.00
N GLN A 132 25.29 7.91 5.08
CA GLN A 132 25.91 6.58 5.16
C GLN A 132 25.06 5.52 4.48
N ILE A 133 23.75 5.67 4.53
CA ILE A 133 22.78 4.71 3.98
C ILE A 133 21.67 5.49 3.28
N MET A 134 21.26 5.01 2.12
CA MET A 134 20.06 5.45 1.41
C MET A 134 19.04 4.34 1.39
N VAL A 135 17.79 4.66 1.73
CA VAL A 135 16.65 3.76 1.58
C VAL A 135 15.75 4.28 0.47
N ASN A 136 15.60 3.47 -0.59
CA ASN A 136 14.76 3.84 -1.73
C ASN A 136 13.31 3.43 -1.47
N CYS A 137 12.45 4.39 -1.17
CA CYS A 137 11.00 4.22 -1.00
C CYS A 137 10.19 5.01 -2.04
N ALA A 138 10.70 5.13 -3.28
CA ALA A 138 10.15 5.99 -4.33
C ALA A 138 8.88 5.44 -5.02
N GLY A 139 8.24 4.41 -4.47
CA GLY A 139 6.98 3.85 -4.99
C GLY A 139 7.11 3.45 -6.47
N LEU A 140 6.28 4.00 -7.34
CA LEU A 140 6.30 3.73 -8.79
C LEU A 140 7.59 4.15 -9.51
N TYR A 141 8.46 4.91 -8.86
CA TYR A 141 9.75 5.34 -9.41
C TYR A 141 10.94 4.59 -8.82
N SER A 142 10.73 3.58 -7.99
CA SER A 142 11.81 2.88 -7.29
C SER A 142 12.80 2.22 -8.26
N ASP A 143 12.34 1.63 -9.36
CA ASP A 143 13.19 1.05 -10.39
C ASP A 143 14.06 2.11 -11.09
N LYS A 144 13.53 3.32 -11.32
CA LYS A 144 14.27 4.44 -11.89
C LYS A 144 15.36 4.98 -10.96
N ILE A 145 15.06 5.04 -9.65
CA ILE A 145 16.07 5.43 -8.65
C ILE A 145 17.15 4.34 -8.57
N THR A 146 16.76 3.06 -8.54
CA THR A 146 17.71 1.94 -8.52
C THR A 146 18.61 1.96 -9.76
N SER A 147 18.08 2.30 -10.94
CA SER A 147 18.86 2.37 -12.18
C SER A 147 19.96 3.45 -12.20
N MET A 148 19.95 4.36 -11.23
CA MET A 148 21.01 5.37 -11.08
C MET A 148 22.29 4.80 -10.45
N THR A 149 22.20 3.64 -9.77
CA THR A 149 23.34 3.00 -9.09
C THR A 149 23.70 1.64 -9.66
N GLN A 150 22.72 0.90 -10.15
CA GLN A 150 22.89 -0.46 -10.67
C GLN A 150 21.79 -0.80 -11.68
N VAL A 151 21.98 -1.85 -12.44
CA VAL A 151 20.89 -2.40 -13.26
C VAL A 151 19.84 -2.98 -12.35
N PRO A 152 18.58 -2.53 -12.40
CA PRO A 152 17.53 -3.07 -11.55
C PRO A 152 17.16 -4.49 -11.97
N ASP A 153 17.01 -5.39 -10.99
CA ASP A 153 16.59 -6.79 -11.22
C ASP A 153 15.11 -6.91 -11.61
N ALA A 154 14.35 -5.85 -11.38
CA ALA A 154 12.92 -5.80 -11.65
C ALA A 154 12.50 -4.43 -12.21
N LYS A 155 11.47 -4.44 -13.04
CA LYS A 155 10.83 -3.22 -13.56
C LYS A 155 9.43 -3.08 -12.98
N ILE A 156 9.09 -1.87 -12.56
CA ILE A 156 7.75 -1.56 -12.09
C ILE A 156 6.83 -1.29 -13.27
N ILE A 157 5.73 -2.04 -13.34
CA ILE A 157 4.67 -1.83 -14.31
C ILE A 157 3.48 -1.24 -13.54
N PRO A 158 3.18 0.06 -13.71
CA PRO A 158 2.09 0.69 -12.99
C PRO A 158 0.74 0.27 -13.58
N PHE A 159 -0.22 0.00 -12.69
CA PHE A 159 -1.63 -0.19 -13.02
C PHE A 159 -2.43 0.93 -12.38
N ARG A 160 -3.41 1.46 -13.13
CA ARG A 160 -4.35 2.44 -12.61
C ARG A 160 -5.51 1.71 -11.95
N GLY A 161 -5.78 2.01 -10.68
CA GLY A 161 -7.03 1.66 -10.02
C GLY A 161 -8.08 2.74 -10.30
N GLU A 162 -9.31 2.33 -10.55
CA GLU A 162 -10.46 3.24 -10.68
C GLU A 162 -11.38 3.02 -9.49
N TYR A 163 -11.82 4.12 -8.89
CA TYR A 163 -12.69 4.13 -7.72
C TYR A 163 -13.94 4.93 -8.03
N TYR A 164 -15.07 4.44 -7.60
CA TYR A 164 -16.35 5.11 -7.69
C TYR A 164 -16.89 5.32 -6.28
N LEU A 165 -17.46 6.49 -6.05
CA LEU A 165 -18.29 6.74 -4.87
C LEU A 165 -19.72 6.35 -5.25
N VAL A 166 -20.34 5.50 -4.45
CA VAL A 166 -21.72 5.04 -4.60
C VAL A 166 -22.56 5.53 -3.43
#